data_bd991f3707cbd40b87b190c19c62c625
#
_entry.id   bd991f3707cbd40b87b190c19c62c625
#
_cell.length_a   1.000
_cell.length_b   1.000
_cell.length_c   1.000
_cell.angle_alpha   90.00
_cell.angle_beta   90.00
_cell.angle_gamma   90.00
#
_symmetry.space_group_name_H-M   'P 1'
#
loop_
_entity.id
_entity.type
_entity.pdbx_description
1 polymer ?
#
loop_
_entity_poly.entity_id
_entity_poly.type
_entity_poly.pdbx_seq_one_letter_code
_entity_poly.pdbx_strand_id
1 'polypeptide(L)'
;MDMNTIEAVVSTTDPADWRDGDAWLAGGTVLFSYGSYAFGAEPLKRLLDLGTAGWPPITETDAGIELAATCTVADLYALPDPPGTSHKGWPALDLVRPCCDSFVASYKVWNMSTVGGNLCTSLPAGPVISLCAGLDGVATILGPGGGL
;
A
#
# COMPACT_ATOMS: atom_id res chain seq x y z
N MET A 1 12.63 -8.34 -13.91
CA MET A 1 13.13 -8.79 -12.60
C MET A 1 13.44 -10.28 -12.67
N ASP A 2 14.56 -10.68 -12.13
CA ASP A 2 14.89 -12.09 -11.96
C ASP A 2 14.26 -12.59 -10.64
N MET A 3 13.26 -13.47 -10.74
CA MET A 3 12.60 -14.11 -9.60
C MET A 3 13.23 -15.44 -9.21
N ASN A 4 14.29 -15.86 -9.90
CA ASN A 4 14.94 -17.15 -9.68
C ASN A 4 15.63 -17.23 -8.31
N THR A 5 15.83 -16.09 -7.65
CA THR A 5 16.41 -16.03 -6.30
C THR A 5 15.39 -16.23 -5.19
N ILE A 6 14.08 -16.16 -5.49
CA ILE A 6 13.03 -16.32 -4.49
C ILE A 6 12.87 -17.80 -4.14
N GLU A 7 13.16 -18.12 -2.90
CA GLU A 7 13.10 -19.47 -2.34
C GLU A 7 11.74 -19.78 -1.70
N ALA A 8 11.04 -18.75 -1.18
CA ALA A 8 9.75 -18.92 -0.52
C ALA A 8 8.88 -17.65 -0.57
N VAL A 9 7.57 -17.87 -0.50
CA VAL A 9 6.55 -16.85 -0.21
C VAL A 9 5.88 -17.26 1.10
N VAL A 10 5.89 -16.37 2.08
CA VAL A 10 5.36 -16.62 3.43
C VAL A 10 4.22 -15.65 3.71
N SER A 11 3.04 -16.16 4.00
CA SER A 11 1.90 -15.36 4.43
C SER A 11 2.06 -14.98 5.89
N THR A 12 2.32 -13.72 6.18
CA THR A 12 2.48 -13.20 7.54
C THR A 12 2.21 -11.70 7.60
N THR A 13 1.79 -11.24 8.76
CA THR A 13 1.67 -9.81 9.10
C THR A 13 2.57 -9.44 10.29
N ASP A 14 3.32 -10.40 10.82
CA ASP A 14 4.20 -10.17 11.96
C ASP A 14 5.54 -9.58 11.51
N PRO A 15 5.88 -8.34 11.90
CA PRO A 15 7.16 -7.74 11.58
C PRO A 15 8.38 -8.53 12.12
N ALA A 16 8.19 -9.34 13.15
CA ALA A 16 9.24 -10.18 13.71
C ALA A 16 9.69 -11.32 12.77
N ASP A 17 8.88 -11.65 11.78
CA ASP A 17 9.22 -12.67 10.78
C ASP A 17 10.27 -12.17 9.76
N TRP A 18 10.51 -10.86 9.69
CA TRP A 18 11.41 -10.27 8.72
C TRP A 18 12.89 -10.61 9.00
N ARG A 19 13.62 -10.95 7.95
CA ARG A 19 15.06 -11.28 7.95
C ARG A 19 15.75 -10.62 6.77
N ASP A 20 17.07 -10.57 6.81
CA ASP A 20 17.87 -10.12 5.68
C ASP A 20 17.58 -10.94 4.41
N GLY A 21 17.33 -10.25 3.32
CA GLY A 21 16.92 -10.84 2.05
C GLY A 21 15.42 -10.99 1.87
N ASP A 22 14.60 -10.55 2.81
CA ASP A 22 13.15 -10.51 2.68
C ASP A 22 12.65 -9.20 2.08
N ALA A 23 11.48 -9.26 1.45
CA ALA A 23 10.70 -8.09 1.09
C ALA A 23 9.22 -8.30 1.41
N TRP A 24 8.58 -7.27 1.93
CA TRP A 24 7.13 -7.26 2.11
C TRP A 24 6.44 -7.17 0.75
N LEU A 25 5.49 -8.05 0.51
CA LEU A 25 4.68 -8.12 -0.70
C LEU A 25 3.25 -7.68 -0.37
N ALA A 26 2.87 -6.49 -0.85
CA ALA A 26 1.49 -6.05 -0.94
C ALA A 26 1.01 -6.21 -2.40
N GLY A 27 0.96 -5.14 -3.18
CA GLY A 27 0.57 -5.22 -4.59
C GLY A 27 1.65 -5.69 -5.56
N GLY A 28 2.92 -5.62 -5.17
CA GLY A 28 4.05 -6.12 -5.95
C GLY A 28 4.41 -5.32 -7.21
N THR A 29 3.69 -4.26 -7.56
CA THR A 29 3.86 -3.57 -8.85
C THR A 29 5.25 -2.94 -9.03
N VAL A 30 5.85 -2.43 -7.97
CA VAL A 30 7.23 -1.94 -7.97
C VAL A 30 8.21 -3.10 -7.76
N LEU A 31 7.94 -3.95 -6.79
CA LEU A 31 8.77 -5.08 -6.44
C LEU A 31 9.03 -5.99 -7.65
N PHE A 32 7.98 -6.33 -8.41
CA PHE A 32 8.11 -7.17 -9.59
C PHE A 32 8.66 -6.45 -10.83
N SER A 33 8.67 -5.12 -10.85
CA SER A 33 9.23 -4.35 -11.94
C SER A 33 10.74 -4.09 -11.78
N TYR A 34 11.16 -3.76 -10.57
CA TYR A 34 12.53 -3.32 -10.28
C TYR A 34 13.35 -4.34 -9.47
N GLY A 35 12.70 -5.29 -8.80
CA GLY A 35 13.37 -6.32 -8.01
C GLY A 35 14.26 -5.76 -6.92
N SER A 36 15.41 -6.41 -6.72
CA SER A 36 16.40 -5.99 -5.75
C SER A 36 16.98 -4.59 -6.00
N TYR A 37 16.92 -4.09 -7.24
CA TYR A 37 17.38 -2.73 -7.55
C TYR A 37 16.60 -1.63 -6.83
N ALA A 38 15.33 -1.89 -6.48
CA ALA A 38 14.52 -0.92 -5.74
C ALA A 38 14.84 -0.90 -4.24
N PHE A 39 15.43 -1.99 -3.71
CA PHE A 39 15.54 -2.20 -2.25
C PHE A 39 16.98 -2.49 -1.79
N GLY A 40 17.95 -2.44 -2.69
CA GLY A 40 19.35 -2.73 -2.38
C GLY A 40 20.00 -3.64 -3.41
N ALA A 41 21.29 -3.87 -3.26
CA ALA A 41 22.09 -4.65 -4.21
C ALA A 41 22.00 -6.17 -3.99
N GLU A 42 21.46 -6.62 -2.86
CA GLU A 42 21.38 -8.04 -2.54
C GLU A 42 20.13 -8.67 -3.16
N PRO A 43 20.25 -9.89 -3.74
CA PRO A 43 19.12 -10.62 -4.27
C PRO A 43 18.08 -10.93 -3.18
N LEU A 44 16.80 -10.67 -3.48
CA LEU A 44 15.71 -11.09 -2.61
C LEU A 44 15.60 -12.61 -2.58
N LYS A 45 15.35 -13.16 -1.40
CA LYS A 45 15.20 -14.59 -1.15
C LYS A 45 13.81 -15.01 -0.74
N ARG A 46 13.12 -14.16 0.01
CA ARG A 46 11.77 -14.44 0.51
C ARG A 46 10.84 -13.26 0.30
N LEU A 47 9.58 -13.55 0.00
CA LEU A 47 8.50 -12.57 -0.01
C LEU A 47 7.58 -12.82 1.18
N LEU A 48 7.32 -11.78 1.97
CA LEU A 48 6.37 -11.80 3.07
C LEU A 48 5.05 -11.22 2.56
N ASP A 49 4.08 -12.11 2.28
CA ASP A 49 2.83 -11.77 1.61
C ASP A 49 1.79 -11.24 2.59
N LEU A 50 1.39 -9.99 2.40
CA LEU A 50 0.33 -9.31 3.13
C LEU A 50 -1.07 -9.56 2.54
N GLY A 51 -1.17 -10.21 1.37
CA GLY A 51 -2.46 -10.43 0.70
C GLY A 51 -3.45 -11.27 1.51
N THR A 52 -2.95 -12.05 2.46
CA THR A 52 -3.76 -12.88 3.35
C THR A 52 -4.05 -12.23 4.70
N ALA A 53 -3.65 -10.98 4.92
CA ALA A 53 -3.84 -10.25 6.19
C ALA A 53 -5.32 -10.11 6.60
N GLY A 54 -6.24 -10.14 5.62
CA GLY A 54 -7.67 -9.97 5.87
C GLY A 54 -8.06 -8.57 6.38
N TRP A 55 -7.18 -7.59 6.25
CA TRP A 55 -7.48 -6.22 6.64
C TRP A 55 -8.55 -5.61 5.73
N PRO A 56 -9.63 -5.00 6.30
CA PRO A 56 -10.54 -4.20 5.51
C PRO A 56 -9.75 -3.10 4.77
N PRO A 57 -9.93 -2.94 3.45
CA PRO A 57 -9.18 -1.94 2.70
C PRO A 57 -9.33 -0.52 3.27
N ILE A 58 -10.55 -0.21 3.69
CA ILE A 58 -10.95 1.12 4.20
C ILE A 58 -11.85 0.90 5.42
N THR A 59 -11.53 1.59 6.51
CA THR A 59 -12.34 1.60 7.73
C THR A 59 -12.70 3.03 8.09
N GLU A 60 -14.00 3.30 8.23
CA GLU A 60 -14.49 4.59 8.71
C GLU A 60 -14.68 4.54 10.22
N THR A 61 -14.20 5.59 10.89
CA THR A 61 -14.35 5.78 12.32
C THR A 61 -14.87 7.19 12.61
N ASP A 62 -15.25 7.47 13.86
CA ASP A 62 -15.61 8.82 14.26
C ASP A 62 -14.43 9.81 14.20
N ALA A 63 -13.20 9.29 14.23
CA ALA A 63 -11.97 10.08 14.17
C ALA A 63 -11.49 10.34 12.72
N GLY A 64 -11.97 9.56 11.74
CA GLY A 64 -11.54 9.69 10.35
C GLY A 64 -11.60 8.38 9.57
N ILE A 65 -10.80 8.31 8.52
CA ILE A 65 -10.69 7.14 7.63
C ILE A 65 -9.33 6.49 7.83
N GLU A 66 -9.34 5.19 8.05
CA GLU A 66 -8.13 4.37 8.08
C GLU A 66 -8.02 3.59 6.77
N LEU A 67 -6.85 3.64 6.16
CA LEU A 67 -6.51 2.92 4.93
C LEU A 67 -5.52 1.79 5.27
N ALA A 68 -5.89 0.56 4.98
CA ALA A 68 -4.98 -0.56 5.15
C ALA A 68 -3.79 -0.44 4.18
N ALA A 69 -2.63 -0.97 4.56
CA ALA A 69 -1.47 -1.03 3.67
C ALA A 69 -1.76 -1.81 2.37
N THR A 70 -2.70 -2.75 2.42
CA THR A 70 -3.18 -3.57 1.29
C THR A 70 -4.31 -2.95 0.49
N CYS A 71 -4.88 -1.80 0.92
CA CYS A 71 -5.89 -1.06 0.15
C CYS A 71 -5.33 -0.70 -1.23
N THR A 72 -6.03 -1.07 -2.30
CA THR A 72 -5.57 -0.76 -3.66
C THR A 72 -5.88 0.69 -4.03
N VAL A 73 -5.17 1.21 -5.04
CA VAL A 73 -5.48 2.54 -5.61
C VAL A 73 -6.90 2.55 -6.19
N ALA A 74 -7.38 1.43 -6.74
CA ALA A 74 -8.74 1.30 -7.24
C ALA A 74 -9.79 1.38 -6.12
N ASP A 75 -9.56 0.71 -4.98
CA ASP A 75 -10.44 0.80 -3.80
C ASP A 75 -10.48 2.24 -3.26
N LEU A 76 -9.31 2.87 -3.17
CA LEU A 76 -9.18 4.26 -2.73
C LEU A 76 -9.93 5.21 -3.66
N TYR A 77 -9.81 5.04 -4.97
CA TYR A 77 -10.51 5.85 -5.98
C TYR A 77 -12.04 5.74 -5.86
N ALA A 78 -12.54 4.58 -5.46
CA ALA A 78 -13.97 4.33 -5.26
C ALA A 78 -14.52 4.95 -3.95
N LEU A 79 -13.65 5.30 -2.99
CA LEU A 79 -14.04 5.80 -1.67
C LEU A 79 -15.04 6.98 -1.68
N PRO A 80 -14.93 8.00 -2.58
CA PRO A 80 -15.89 9.12 -2.59
C PRO A 80 -17.34 8.76 -2.91
N ASP A 81 -17.58 7.58 -3.52
CA ASP A 81 -18.91 7.14 -3.96
C ASP A 81 -19.24 5.66 -3.66
N PRO A 82 -18.74 5.02 -2.60
CA PRO A 82 -19.09 3.63 -2.38
C PRO A 82 -20.58 3.50 -2.01
N PRO A 83 -21.30 2.53 -2.59
CA PRO A 83 -22.70 2.29 -2.23
C PRO A 83 -22.83 1.96 -0.74
N GLY A 84 -23.66 2.71 -0.02
CA GLY A 84 -23.97 2.46 1.39
C GLY A 84 -23.05 3.13 2.41
N THR A 85 -22.06 3.88 1.97
CA THR A 85 -21.22 4.66 2.88
C THR A 85 -21.77 6.08 3.04
N SER A 86 -21.81 6.53 4.25
CA SER A 86 -22.28 7.87 4.60
C SER A 86 -21.09 8.82 4.68
N HIS A 87 -20.49 9.16 3.54
CA HIS A 87 -19.44 10.20 3.50
C HIS A 87 -20.01 11.61 3.75
N LYS A 88 -20.80 11.75 4.70
CA LYS A 88 -21.50 12.94 5.24
C LYS A 88 -20.87 14.30 4.91
N GLY A 89 -20.55 14.52 3.60
CA GLY A 89 -20.04 15.79 3.13
C GLY A 89 -18.64 16.13 3.66
N TRP A 90 -17.75 15.16 3.77
CA TRP A 90 -16.33 15.42 4.10
C TRP A 90 -15.61 16.00 2.88
N PRO A 91 -15.34 17.31 2.82
CA PRO A 91 -14.69 17.95 1.66
C PRO A 91 -13.30 17.40 1.37
N ALA A 92 -12.66 16.83 2.39
CA ALA A 92 -11.35 16.18 2.26
C ALA A 92 -11.34 15.05 1.22
N LEU A 93 -12.46 14.36 1.02
CA LEU A 93 -12.58 13.28 0.04
C LEU A 93 -12.55 13.77 -1.41
N ASP A 94 -12.79 15.06 -1.65
CA ASP A 94 -12.67 15.66 -2.99
C ASP A 94 -11.23 15.59 -3.53
N LEU A 95 -10.24 15.42 -2.65
CA LEU A 95 -8.83 15.24 -3.03
C LEU A 95 -8.49 13.82 -3.50
N VAL A 96 -9.28 12.82 -3.16
CA VAL A 96 -8.96 11.41 -3.43
C VAL A 96 -8.82 11.15 -4.92
N ARG A 97 -9.84 11.48 -5.71
CA ARG A 97 -9.83 11.24 -7.15
C ARG A 97 -8.75 11.99 -7.88
N PRO A 98 -8.58 13.32 -7.71
CA PRO A 98 -7.49 14.05 -8.37
C PRO A 98 -6.09 13.50 -8.04
N CYS A 99 -5.87 13.07 -6.79
CA CYS A 99 -4.60 12.43 -6.42
C CYS A 99 -4.43 11.10 -7.15
N CYS A 100 -5.44 10.23 -7.14
CA CYS A 100 -5.38 8.95 -7.84
C CYS A 100 -5.21 9.14 -9.37
N ASP A 101 -5.91 10.10 -9.98
CA ASP A 101 -5.83 10.39 -11.43
C ASP A 101 -4.42 10.82 -11.86
N SER A 102 -3.62 11.36 -10.95
CA SER A 102 -2.21 11.64 -11.21
C SER A 102 -1.37 10.38 -11.42
N PHE A 103 -1.89 9.21 -11.06
CA PHE A 103 -1.23 7.93 -11.22
C PHE A 103 -1.40 7.38 -12.63
N VAL A 104 -0.47 7.71 -13.52
CA VAL A 104 -0.46 7.26 -14.92
C VAL A 104 -0.07 5.79 -14.98
N ALA A 105 -1.07 4.91 -14.88
CA ALA A 105 -0.89 3.47 -14.87
C ALA A 105 -2.05 2.74 -15.54
N SER A 106 -1.83 1.48 -15.95
CA SER A 106 -2.88 0.66 -16.53
C SER A 106 -3.93 0.25 -15.48
N TYR A 107 -5.13 -0.13 -15.94
CA TYR A 107 -6.18 -0.69 -15.10
C TYR A 107 -5.69 -1.83 -14.19
N LYS A 108 -4.87 -2.74 -14.73
CA LYS A 108 -4.28 -3.83 -13.94
C LYS A 108 -3.43 -3.29 -12.79
N VAL A 109 -2.60 -2.28 -13.05
CA VAL A 109 -1.72 -1.68 -12.02
C VAL A 109 -2.55 -0.97 -10.96
N TRP A 110 -3.63 -0.28 -11.32
CA TRP A 110 -4.53 0.35 -10.36
C TRP A 110 -5.16 -0.65 -9.39
N ASN A 111 -5.51 -1.85 -9.87
CA ASN A 111 -6.10 -2.90 -9.05
C ASN A 111 -5.08 -3.72 -8.24
N MET A 112 -3.81 -3.45 -8.42
CA MET A 112 -2.73 -4.14 -7.70
C MET A 112 -1.87 -3.22 -6.84
N SER A 113 -1.62 -1.99 -7.27
CA SER A 113 -0.86 -1.02 -6.48
C SER A 113 -1.60 -0.66 -5.22
N THR A 114 -0.91 -0.67 -4.09
CA THR A 114 -1.52 -0.48 -2.77
C THR A 114 -1.06 0.81 -2.09
N VAL A 115 -1.84 1.26 -1.13
CA VAL A 115 -1.54 2.41 -0.27
C VAL A 115 -0.17 2.23 0.40
N GLY A 116 0.05 1.11 1.08
CA GLY A 116 1.33 0.83 1.74
C GLY A 116 2.49 0.76 0.76
N GLY A 117 2.31 0.07 -0.38
CA GLY A 117 3.34 0.00 -1.41
C GLY A 117 3.71 1.36 -1.99
N ASN A 118 2.72 2.24 -2.20
CA ASN A 118 2.95 3.60 -2.70
C ASN A 118 3.74 4.45 -1.70
N LEU A 119 3.35 4.43 -0.42
CA LEU A 119 4.03 5.16 0.65
C LEU A 119 5.47 4.65 0.83
N CYS A 120 5.67 3.34 0.93
CA CYS A 120 7.00 2.74 1.13
C CYS A 120 7.95 2.96 -0.05
N THR A 121 7.43 3.01 -1.28
CA THR A 121 8.24 3.30 -2.48
C THR A 121 8.73 4.75 -2.50
N SER A 122 8.01 5.66 -1.85
CA SER A 122 8.38 7.07 -1.65
C SER A 122 8.73 7.84 -2.93
N LEU A 123 8.10 7.49 -4.06
CA LEU A 123 8.29 8.26 -5.30
C LEU A 123 7.60 9.62 -5.20
N PRO A 124 8.23 10.72 -5.65
CA PRO A 124 7.67 12.08 -5.54
C PRO A 124 6.29 12.25 -6.17
N ALA A 125 5.97 11.47 -7.21
CA ALA A 125 4.68 11.48 -7.92
C ALA A 125 3.70 10.43 -7.40
N GLY A 126 3.95 9.85 -6.23
CA GLY A 126 3.05 8.86 -5.63
C GLY A 126 1.69 9.48 -5.28
N PRO A 127 0.57 8.98 -5.82
CA PRO A 127 -0.76 9.56 -5.59
C PRO A 127 -1.15 9.52 -4.12
N VAL A 128 -0.82 8.45 -3.41
CA VAL A 128 -1.15 8.29 -1.98
C VAL A 128 -0.30 9.20 -1.11
N ILE A 129 0.97 9.42 -1.47
CA ILE A 129 1.86 10.36 -0.77
C ILE A 129 1.27 11.76 -0.83
N SER A 130 0.87 12.21 -2.02
CA SER A 130 0.27 13.53 -2.22
C SER A 130 -1.05 13.68 -1.42
N LEU A 131 -1.89 12.63 -1.42
CA LEU A 131 -3.14 12.61 -0.69
C LEU A 131 -2.89 12.69 0.83
N CYS A 132 -2.03 11.82 1.37
CA CYS A 132 -1.73 11.80 2.80
C CYS A 132 -1.09 13.12 3.27
N ALA A 133 -0.18 13.69 2.48
CA ALA A 133 0.42 14.99 2.79
C ALA A 133 -0.62 16.13 2.77
N GLY A 134 -1.56 16.09 1.81
CA GLY A 134 -2.62 17.10 1.69
C GLY A 134 -3.68 17.04 2.79
N LEU A 135 -3.81 15.89 3.45
CA LEU A 135 -4.82 15.63 4.49
C LEU A 135 -4.22 15.47 5.90
N ASP A 136 -2.96 15.84 6.11
CA ASP A 136 -2.24 15.61 7.37
C ASP A 136 -2.33 14.14 7.85
N GLY A 137 -2.25 13.21 6.88
CA GLY A 137 -2.36 11.78 7.15
C GLY A 137 -1.25 11.26 8.05
N VAL A 138 -1.62 10.39 8.99
CA VAL A 138 -0.68 9.73 9.90
C VAL A 138 -0.44 8.29 9.44
N ALA A 139 0.82 7.92 9.24
CA ALA A 139 1.19 6.53 8.93
C ALA A 139 1.56 5.78 10.21
N THR A 140 0.88 4.66 10.46
CA THR A 140 1.26 3.74 11.53
C THR A 140 2.23 2.70 10.99
N ILE A 141 3.42 2.66 11.54
CA ILE A 141 4.45 1.68 11.19
C ILE A 141 4.39 0.54 12.21
N LEU A 142 4.13 -0.67 11.73
CA LEU A 142 4.19 -1.87 12.57
C LEU A 142 5.65 -2.30 12.71
N GLY A 143 6.21 -2.14 13.88
CA GLY A 143 7.56 -2.61 14.22
C GLY A 143 7.54 -3.93 14.99
N PRO A 144 8.69 -4.63 15.12
CA PRO A 144 8.80 -5.79 15.98
C PRO A 144 8.42 -5.42 17.43
N GLY A 145 7.38 -6.06 17.96
CA GLY A 145 6.89 -5.80 19.33
C GLY A 145 5.67 -4.88 19.42
N GLY A 146 5.04 -4.55 18.32
CA GLY A 146 3.82 -3.74 18.26
C GLY A 146 4.04 -2.35 17.65
N GLY A 147 2.94 -1.72 17.20
CA GLY A 147 3.00 -0.40 16.58
C GLY A 147 3.47 0.71 17.55
N LEU A 148 3.98 1.76 16.95
CA LEU A 148 4.24 3.05 17.63
C LEU A 148 2.93 3.74 17.90
#